data_17fd6ac78c2d0a89d16bd4e0ae72e89a
#
_entry.id   17fd6ac78c2d0a89d16bd4e0ae72e89a
#
_cell.length_a   1.000
_cell.length_b   1.000
_cell.length_c   1.000
_cell.angle_alpha   90.00
_cell.angle_beta   90.00
_cell.angle_gamma   90.00
#
_symmetry.space_group_name_H-M   'P 1'
#
loop_
_entity.id
_entity.type
_entity.pdbx_description
1 polymer ?
#
loop_
_entity_poly.entity_id
_entity_poly.type
_entity_poly.pdbx_seq_one_letter_code
_entity_poly.pdbx_strand_id
1 'polypeptide(L)'
;MPATTLKPGTGKELRRLLALLVSSIGETLGSLVGKSLVVRPIEPEVKDVDAFLADMPRACAVARGAMDKGFAGKTFQALFEVPDAILMAGLLMMTPEDVINQRRNKGTLEGEDAEAFGELGNVLFSGFGNVLREQVGNIDIRYQDHGVVKPGVDKDGLLGTGTLFALPFKLKVGDSPETTGALVVDQATAEQWNKGPLELGDAPAAAPAAAAPAAGAPATGRAEDEGLESIPAAPIRGTLAAFVMHPDVFRMLRRSCRRVGLELRRHGRGEIPNPAAHKNEFVLLDVPPGEDRRFDWCRRIKEMSDSTKVVLLILHPSRQRVTQAFLSKADAIMGFPCDEQQLSQKLTSLLGNAPVVSPAAPAAPGAPPATPPVGDAPPA
;
A
#
# COMPACT_ATOMS: atom_id res chain seq x y z
N MET A 1 -22.88 -0.33 -24.83
CA MET A 1 -21.78 -1.13 -25.41
C MET A 1 -21.24 -2.01 -24.30
N PRO A 2 -20.82 -3.26 -24.57
CA PRO A 2 -20.17 -4.07 -23.52
C PRO A 2 -18.91 -3.35 -23.02
N ALA A 3 -18.59 -3.55 -21.74
CA ALA A 3 -17.37 -3.02 -21.16
C ALA A 3 -16.14 -3.63 -21.86
N THR A 4 -15.18 -2.79 -22.16
CA THR A 4 -13.91 -3.23 -22.76
C THR A 4 -12.80 -3.00 -21.75
N THR A 5 -11.98 -4.01 -21.50
CA THR A 5 -10.88 -3.92 -20.53
C THR A 5 -9.52 -3.85 -21.21
N LEU A 6 -8.50 -3.40 -20.49
CA LEU A 6 -7.12 -3.46 -21.00
C LEU A 6 -6.69 -4.92 -21.16
N LYS A 7 -6.11 -5.26 -22.33
CA LYS A 7 -5.55 -6.61 -22.53
C LYS A 7 -4.49 -6.94 -21.46
N PRO A 8 -4.49 -8.18 -20.97
CA PRO A 8 -3.48 -8.62 -20.00
C PRO A 8 -2.06 -8.42 -20.53
N GLY A 9 -1.19 -7.86 -19.69
CA GLY A 9 0.21 -7.63 -20.04
C GLY A 9 0.50 -6.35 -20.84
N THR A 10 -0.52 -5.60 -21.25
CA THR A 10 -0.38 -4.31 -21.97
C THR A 10 -0.54 -3.11 -21.02
N GLY A 11 -0.15 -1.91 -21.46
CA GLY A 11 -0.33 -0.70 -20.67
C GLY A 11 0.46 -0.66 -19.36
N LYS A 12 1.69 -1.18 -19.33
CA LYS A 12 2.48 -1.30 -18.09
C LYS A 12 2.71 0.04 -17.39
N GLU A 13 3.01 1.09 -18.14
CA GLU A 13 3.23 2.44 -17.58
C GLU A 13 1.94 3.00 -16.98
N LEU A 14 0.83 2.86 -17.70
CA LEU A 14 -0.49 3.28 -17.22
C LEU A 14 -0.90 2.49 -15.97
N ARG A 15 -0.76 1.17 -15.97
CA ARG A 15 -1.09 0.33 -14.80
C ARG A 15 -0.26 0.72 -13.58
N ARG A 16 1.04 1.04 -13.78
CA ARG A 16 1.91 1.53 -12.71
C ARG A 16 1.43 2.88 -12.17
N LEU A 17 1.12 3.83 -13.06
CA LEU A 17 0.59 5.13 -12.68
C LEU A 17 -0.71 4.99 -11.89
N LEU A 18 -1.65 4.16 -12.38
CA LEU A 18 -2.92 3.92 -11.75
C LEU A 18 -2.76 3.31 -10.33
N ALA A 19 -1.84 2.36 -10.18
CA ALA A 19 -1.54 1.79 -8.87
C ALA A 19 -1.01 2.85 -7.88
N LEU A 20 -0.17 3.78 -8.35
CA LEU A 20 0.33 4.89 -7.54
C LEU A 20 -0.78 5.88 -7.17
N LEU A 21 -1.68 6.21 -8.11
CA LEU A 21 -2.82 7.08 -7.83
C LEU A 21 -3.77 6.46 -6.80
N VAL A 22 -4.06 5.17 -6.91
CA VAL A 22 -4.88 4.44 -5.93
C VAL A 22 -4.21 4.37 -4.57
N SER A 23 -2.89 4.11 -4.52
CA SER A 23 -2.13 4.15 -3.26
C SER A 23 -2.19 5.52 -2.60
N SER A 24 -2.08 6.58 -3.41
CA SER A 24 -2.16 7.97 -2.94
C SER A 24 -3.50 8.30 -2.26
N ILE A 25 -4.62 7.69 -2.68
CA ILE A 25 -5.91 7.85 -1.99
C ILE A 25 -5.79 7.40 -0.51
N GLY A 26 -5.30 6.19 -0.30
CA GLY A 26 -5.17 5.62 1.04
C GLY A 26 -4.23 6.42 1.94
N GLU A 27 -3.10 6.85 1.39
CA GLU A 27 -2.09 7.63 2.12
C GLU A 27 -2.59 9.03 2.47
N THR A 28 -3.17 9.72 1.47
CA THR A 28 -3.60 11.11 1.62
C THR A 28 -4.83 11.22 2.52
N LEU A 29 -5.89 10.48 2.20
CA LEU A 29 -7.14 10.56 2.96
C LEU A 29 -7.02 9.85 4.32
N GLY A 30 -6.28 8.73 4.41
CA GLY A 30 -6.10 8.02 5.69
C GLY A 30 -5.44 8.86 6.75
N SER A 31 -4.41 9.67 6.38
CA SER A 31 -3.77 10.60 7.31
C SER A 31 -4.70 11.73 7.76
N LEU A 32 -5.61 12.15 6.89
CA LEU A 32 -6.52 13.26 7.14
C LEU A 32 -7.71 12.87 8.02
N VAL A 33 -8.32 11.71 7.77
CA VAL A 33 -9.49 11.24 8.54
C VAL A 33 -9.11 10.47 9.81
N GLY A 34 -7.83 10.24 10.08
CA GLY A 34 -7.34 9.55 11.28
C GLY A 34 -7.74 8.07 11.38
N LYS A 35 -8.19 7.47 10.28
CA LYS A 35 -8.54 6.04 10.17
C LYS A 35 -7.73 5.38 9.07
N SER A 36 -7.50 4.09 9.19
CA SER A 36 -6.88 3.29 8.14
C SER A 36 -7.77 3.24 6.90
N LEU A 37 -7.28 3.69 5.75
CA LEU A 37 -7.91 3.48 4.45
C LEU A 37 -7.16 2.40 3.68
N VAL A 38 -7.87 1.32 3.37
CA VAL A 38 -7.33 0.26 2.50
C VAL A 38 -7.96 0.43 1.12
N VAL A 39 -7.13 0.71 0.13
CA VAL A 39 -7.58 0.91 -1.25
C VAL A 39 -6.87 -0.09 -2.15
N ARG A 40 -7.63 -0.79 -3.01
CA ARG A 40 -7.11 -1.81 -3.92
C ARG A 40 -7.64 -1.58 -5.32
N PRO A 41 -6.79 -1.45 -6.34
CA PRO A 41 -7.25 -1.29 -7.72
C PRO A 41 -7.95 -2.57 -8.20
N ILE A 42 -8.94 -2.37 -9.06
CA ILE A 42 -9.59 -3.41 -9.86
C ILE A 42 -9.13 -3.21 -11.31
N GLU A 43 -9.43 -4.15 -12.19
CA GLU A 43 -9.07 -4.05 -13.60
C GLU A 43 -9.74 -2.82 -14.24
N PRO A 44 -8.98 -1.99 -14.96
CA PRO A 44 -9.53 -0.80 -15.61
C PRO A 44 -10.40 -1.16 -16.81
N GLU A 45 -11.41 -0.33 -17.05
CA GLU A 45 -12.39 -0.51 -18.12
C GLU A 45 -12.59 0.79 -18.93
N VAL A 46 -13.01 0.61 -20.17
CA VAL A 46 -13.39 1.69 -21.08
C VAL A 46 -14.88 1.57 -21.38
N LYS A 47 -15.63 2.64 -21.12
CA LYS A 47 -17.09 2.70 -21.33
C LYS A 47 -17.51 4.08 -21.76
N ASP A 48 -18.63 4.19 -22.46
CA ASP A 48 -19.30 5.47 -22.61
C ASP A 48 -19.87 5.96 -21.27
N VAL A 49 -19.96 7.28 -21.08
CA VAL A 49 -20.49 7.90 -19.84
C VAL A 49 -21.85 7.33 -19.47
N ASP A 50 -22.78 7.21 -20.45
CA ASP A 50 -24.12 6.71 -20.21
C ASP A 50 -24.11 5.24 -19.73
N ALA A 51 -23.27 4.40 -20.33
CA ALA A 51 -23.09 3.02 -19.92
C ALA A 51 -22.44 2.92 -18.53
N PHE A 52 -21.45 3.77 -18.24
CA PHE A 52 -20.82 3.84 -16.93
C PHE A 52 -21.84 4.22 -15.84
N LEU A 53 -22.65 5.25 -16.09
CA LEU A 53 -23.70 5.69 -15.17
C LEU A 53 -24.79 4.61 -14.97
N ALA A 54 -25.20 3.94 -16.05
CA ALA A 54 -26.20 2.88 -15.97
C ALA A 54 -25.74 1.67 -15.15
N ASP A 55 -24.44 1.36 -15.19
CA ASP A 55 -23.85 0.24 -14.46
C ASP A 55 -23.52 0.57 -12.99
N MET A 56 -23.67 1.82 -12.58
CA MET A 56 -23.41 2.22 -11.18
C MET A 56 -24.42 1.59 -10.23
N PRO A 57 -23.98 0.87 -9.18
CA PRO A 57 -24.90 0.22 -8.24
C PRO A 57 -25.57 1.22 -7.28
N ARG A 58 -24.93 2.36 -7.03
CA ARG A 58 -25.37 3.38 -6.07
C ARG A 58 -24.92 4.78 -6.48
N ALA A 59 -25.53 5.80 -5.83
CA ALA A 59 -25.08 7.17 -5.96
C ALA A 59 -23.64 7.33 -5.46
N CYS A 60 -22.82 8.08 -6.22
CA CYS A 60 -21.45 8.40 -5.89
C CYS A 60 -21.25 9.90 -5.73
N ALA A 61 -20.49 10.27 -4.70
CA ALA A 61 -19.89 11.58 -4.59
C ALA A 61 -18.70 11.65 -5.52
N VAL A 62 -18.62 12.70 -6.30
CA VAL A 62 -17.57 12.96 -7.29
C VAL A 62 -16.77 14.16 -6.85
N ALA A 63 -15.46 14.02 -6.72
CA ALA A 63 -14.54 15.13 -6.67
C ALA A 63 -13.88 15.27 -8.05
N ARG A 64 -13.92 16.46 -8.64
CA ARG A 64 -13.39 16.75 -9.98
C ARG A 64 -12.19 17.68 -9.89
N GLY A 65 -11.13 17.34 -10.60
CA GLY A 65 -9.95 18.17 -10.77
C GLY A 65 -9.79 18.63 -12.21
N ALA A 66 -9.38 19.88 -12.40
CA ALA A 66 -8.99 20.41 -13.69
C ALA A 66 -7.50 20.24 -13.91
N MET A 67 -7.12 19.77 -15.09
CA MET A 67 -5.74 19.62 -15.50
C MET A 67 -5.25 20.81 -16.33
N ASP A 68 -3.96 21.10 -16.18
CA ASP A 68 -3.26 22.22 -16.84
C ASP A 68 -2.04 21.74 -17.62
N LYS A 69 -1.31 22.66 -18.21
CA LYS A 69 -0.08 22.44 -19.03
C LYS A 69 -0.37 21.61 -20.27
N GLY A 70 0.29 20.45 -20.41
CA GLY A 70 0.10 19.53 -21.55
C GLY A 70 -1.29 18.89 -21.62
N PHE A 71 -2.09 19.06 -20.55
CA PHE A 71 -3.44 18.49 -20.40
C PHE A 71 -4.50 19.56 -20.16
N ALA A 72 -4.24 20.81 -20.56
CA ALA A 72 -5.17 21.92 -20.37
C ALA A 72 -6.57 21.61 -20.93
N GLY A 73 -7.60 21.92 -20.17
CA GLY A 73 -9.00 21.66 -20.53
C GLY A 73 -9.47 20.21 -20.30
N LYS A 74 -8.60 19.34 -19.80
CA LYS A 74 -8.97 17.98 -19.38
C LYS A 74 -9.33 17.94 -17.91
N THR A 75 -10.13 16.95 -17.53
CA THR A 75 -10.55 16.74 -16.14
C THR A 75 -10.24 15.31 -15.67
N PHE A 76 -10.08 15.17 -14.36
CA PHE A 76 -9.88 13.91 -13.70
C PHE A 76 -10.83 13.81 -12.52
N GLN A 77 -11.56 12.71 -12.39
CA GLN A 77 -12.58 12.54 -11.37
C GLN A 77 -12.20 11.39 -10.41
N ALA A 78 -12.54 11.58 -9.13
CA ALA A 78 -12.49 10.54 -8.11
C ALA A 78 -13.90 10.35 -7.54
N LEU A 79 -14.41 9.13 -7.65
CA LEU A 79 -15.76 8.74 -7.24
C LEU A 79 -15.71 7.86 -6.00
N PHE A 80 -16.55 8.16 -5.02
CA PHE A 80 -16.75 7.39 -3.81
C PHE A 80 -18.25 7.16 -3.59
N GLU A 81 -18.67 6.02 -3.07
CA GLU A 81 -20.08 5.85 -2.67
C GLU A 81 -20.48 6.96 -1.68
N VAL A 82 -21.67 7.53 -1.82
CA VAL A 82 -22.12 8.64 -0.95
C VAL A 82 -21.99 8.33 0.54
N PRO A 83 -22.31 7.12 1.03
CA PRO A 83 -22.09 6.79 2.45
C PRO A 83 -20.63 6.87 2.90
N ASP A 84 -19.67 6.60 2.03
CA ASP A 84 -18.24 6.70 2.36
C ASP A 84 -17.76 8.15 2.32
N ALA A 85 -18.24 8.93 1.38
CA ALA A 85 -17.98 10.37 1.35
C ALA A 85 -18.45 11.04 2.65
N ILE A 86 -19.66 10.71 3.12
CA ILE A 86 -20.21 11.20 4.41
C ILE A 86 -19.37 10.70 5.59
N LEU A 87 -18.93 9.42 5.57
CA LEU A 87 -18.06 8.88 6.62
C LEU A 87 -16.76 9.65 6.69
N MET A 88 -16.07 9.82 5.56
CA MET A 88 -14.80 10.53 5.52
C MET A 88 -14.93 12.01 5.89
N ALA A 89 -15.99 12.68 5.41
CA ALA A 89 -16.30 14.05 5.77
C ALA A 89 -16.57 14.21 7.28
N GLY A 90 -17.41 13.33 7.86
CA GLY A 90 -17.69 13.34 9.29
C GLY A 90 -16.45 13.07 10.15
N LEU A 91 -15.57 12.15 9.73
CA LEU A 91 -14.29 11.89 10.41
C LEU A 91 -13.36 13.11 10.34
N LEU A 92 -13.29 13.80 9.20
CA LEU A 92 -12.53 15.04 9.05
C LEU A 92 -13.02 16.12 10.03
N MET A 93 -14.33 16.25 10.15
CA MET A 93 -14.96 17.22 11.06
C MET A 93 -14.96 16.77 12.54
N MET A 94 -14.42 15.59 12.86
CA MET A 94 -14.47 14.99 14.20
C MET A 94 -15.90 14.83 14.73
N THR A 95 -16.87 14.60 13.83
CA THR A 95 -18.25 14.37 14.16
C THR A 95 -18.42 13.06 14.95
N PRO A 96 -19.27 12.99 16.00
CA PRO A 96 -19.55 11.75 16.72
C PRO A 96 -20.05 10.64 15.78
N GLU A 97 -19.65 9.40 16.06
CA GLU A 97 -19.86 8.26 15.16
C GLU A 97 -21.36 7.92 14.96
N ASP A 98 -22.17 8.12 15.98
CA ASP A 98 -23.63 7.95 15.91
C ASP A 98 -24.28 8.96 14.94
N VAL A 99 -23.82 10.22 14.93
CA VAL A 99 -24.28 11.26 14.01
C VAL A 99 -23.82 10.94 12.57
N ILE A 100 -22.57 10.49 12.39
CA ILE A 100 -22.08 10.05 11.08
C ILE A 100 -22.96 8.92 10.56
N ASN A 101 -23.25 7.92 11.37
CA ASN A 101 -24.09 6.78 10.98
C ASN A 101 -25.51 7.20 10.59
N GLN A 102 -26.11 8.14 11.33
CA GLN A 102 -27.42 8.70 10.96
C GLN A 102 -27.38 9.41 9.60
N ARG A 103 -26.33 10.23 9.32
CA ARG A 103 -26.16 10.93 8.06
C ARG A 103 -25.90 9.95 6.90
N ARG A 104 -25.10 8.90 7.11
CA ARG A 104 -24.88 7.82 6.14
C ARG A 104 -26.17 7.10 5.74
N ASN A 105 -27.03 6.81 6.72
CA ASN A 105 -28.32 6.16 6.48
C ASN A 105 -29.29 7.06 5.68
N LYS A 106 -29.15 8.37 5.81
CA LYS A 106 -29.89 9.35 5.00
C LYS A 106 -29.46 9.30 3.54
N GLY A 107 -28.19 9.02 3.28
CA GLY A 107 -27.61 8.83 1.94
C GLY A 107 -27.61 10.09 1.07
N THR A 108 -27.62 11.29 1.67
CA THR A 108 -27.53 12.58 0.97
C THR A 108 -26.29 13.33 1.41
N LEU A 109 -25.47 13.73 0.44
CA LEU A 109 -24.27 14.54 0.65
C LEU A 109 -24.66 16.02 0.48
N GLU A 110 -24.91 16.71 1.58
CA GLU A 110 -25.42 18.08 1.59
C GLU A 110 -24.81 18.89 2.75
N GLY A 111 -24.86 20.23 2.65
CA GLY A 111 -24.41 21.14 3.72
C GLY A 111 -22.97 20.91 4.13
N GLU A 112 -22.72 20.80 5.43
CA GLU A 112 -21.38 20.61 6.01
C GLU A 112 -20.66 19.38 5.48
N ASP A 113 -21.37 18.26 5.23
CA ASP A 113 -20.78 17.04 4.70
C ASP A 113 -20.26 17.24 3.27
N ALA A 114 -20.98 18.02 2.45
CA ALA A 114 -20.56 18.37 1.09
C ALA A 114 -19.33 19.31 1.12
N GLU A 115 -19.33 20.32 1.97
CA GLU A 115 -18.20 21.23 2.15
C GLU A 115 -16.94 20.46 2.60
N ALA A 116 -17.08 19.61 3.62
CA ALA A 116 -15.97 18.78 4.11
C ALA A 116 -15.49 17.78 3.04
N PHE A 117 -16.37 17.23 2.22
CA PHE A 117 -15.98 16.41 1.07
C PHE A 117 -15.20 17.22 0.02
N GLY A 118 -15.54 18.48 -0.18
CA GLY A 118 -14.77 19.41 -1.01
C GLY A 118 -13.34 19.60 -0.50
N GLU A 119 -13.15 19.73 0.82
CA GLU A 119 -11.81 19.81 1.44
C GLU A 119 -11.02 18.52 1.26
N LEU A 120 -11.67 17.35 1.43
CA LEU A 120 -11.05 16.06 1.11
C LEU A 120 -10.61 16.00 -0.36
N GLY A 121 -11.44 16.51 -1.29
CA GLY A 121 -11.14 16.61 -2.71
C GLY A 121 -9.90 17.46 -2.97
N ASN A 122 -9.82 18.63 -2.34
CA ASN A 122 -8.67 19.52 -2.50
C ASN A 122 -7.34 18.84 -2.08
N VAL A 123 -7.33 18.19 -0.94
CA VAL A 123 -6.13 17.45 -0.46
C VAL A 123 -5.82 16.24 -1.34
N LEU A 124 -6.85 15.50 -1.78
CA LEU A 124 -6.71 14.36 -2.68
C LEU A 124 -6.07 14.76 -4.02
N PHE A 125 -6.56 15.83 -4.66
CA PHE A 125 -6.00 16.31 -5.93
C PHE A 125 -4.59 16.92 -5.77
N SER A 126 -4.25 17.45 -4.60
CA SER A 126 -2.87 17.81 -4.28
C SER A 126 -1.95 16.57 -4.28
N GLY A 127 -2.41 15.46 -3.70
CA GLY A 127 -1.72 14.16 -3.73
C GLY A 127 -1.57 13.62 -5.16
N PHE A 128 -2.64 13.60 -5.94
CA PHE A 128 -2.60 13.20 -7.35
C PHE A 128 -1.66 14.06 -8.17
N GLY A 129 -1.64 15.37 -7.93
CA GLY A 129 -0.74 16.30 -8.59
C GLY A 129 0.75 15.95 -8.38
N ASN A 130 1.11 15.48 -7.19
CA ASN A 130 2.47 15.02 -6.92
C ASN A 130 2.81 13.77 -7.76
N VAL A 131 1.94 12.76 -7.74
CA VAL A 131 2.12 11.52 -8.52
C VAL A 131 2.18 11.81 -10.02
N LEU A 132 1.26 12.62 -10.53
CA LEU A 132 1.20 12.94 -11.96
C LEU A 132 2.42 13.75 -12.43
N ARG A 133 2.88 14.74 -11.67
CA ARG A 133 4.10 15.49 -12.01
C ARG A 133 5.33 14.60 -12.07
N GLU A 134 5.43 13.64 -11.17
CA GLU A 134 6.58 12.72 -11.10
C GLU A 134 6.57 11.68 -12.21
N GLN A 135 5.40 11.12 -12.55
CA GLN A 135 5.29 9.98 -13.48
C GLN A 135 5.02 10.39 -14.93
N VAL A 136 4.21 11.43 -15.13
CA VAL A 136 3.77 11.90 -16.45
C VAL A 136 4.62 13.10 -16.93
N GLY A 137 5.04 13.96 -15.99
CA GLY A 137 5.76 15.22 -16.33
C GLY A 137 4.77 16.31 -16.69
N ASN A 138 5.08 17.21 -17.52
CA ASN A 138 4.33 18.40 -18.02
C ASN A 138 2.81 18.43 -17.76
N ILE A 139 2.38 18.18 -16.52
CA ILE A 139 1.01 18.16 -16.06
C ILE A 139 0.92 18.88 -14.72
N ASP A 140 -0.18 19.57 -14.50
CA ASP A 140 -0.60 20.08 -13.22
C ASP A 140 -2.08 19.79 -13.05
N ILE A 141 -2.54 19.57 -11.81
CA ILE A 141 -3.93 19.29 -11.53
C ILE A 141 -4.33 20.03 -10.26
N ARG A 142 -5.53 20.60 -10.29
CA ARG A 142 -6.11 21.30 -9.14
C ARG A 142 -7.55 20.84 -8.96
N TYR A 143 -7.95 20.68 -7.71
CA TYR A 143 -9.35 20.49 -7.38
C TYR A 143 -10.17 21.64 -7.98
N GLN A 144 -11.32 21.32 -8.60
CA GLN A 144 -12.21 22.26 -9.24
C GLN A 144 -13.54 22.36 -8.50
N ASP A 145 -14.24 21.26 -8.39
CA ASP A 145 -15.56 21.18 -7.77
C ASP A 145 -15.90 19.74 -7.35
N HIS A 146 -17.08 19.58 -6.76
CA HIS A 146 -17.64 18.29 -6.40
C HIS A 146 -19.15 18.27 -6.57
N GLY A 147 -19.73 17.08 -6.58
CA GLY A 147 -21.17 16.88 -6.64
C GLY A 147 -21.53 15.42 -6.48
N VAL A 148 -22.75 15.07 -6.86
CA VAL A 148 -23.28 13.69 -6.74
C VAL A 148 -23.83 13.23 -8.07
N VAL A 149 -23.34 12.09 -8.55
CA VAL A 149 -23.93 11.36 -9.67
C VAL A 149 -24.78 10.20 -9.14
N LYS A 150 -25.87 9.89 -9.85
CA LYS A 150 -26.77 8.79 -9.51
C LYS A 150 -26.78 7.77 -10.64
N PRO A 151 -27.19 6.52 -10.40
CA PRO A 151 -27.37 5.55 -11.46
C PRO A 151 -28.18 6.13 -12.63
N GLY A 152 -27.58 6.14 -13.82
CA GLY A 152 -28.17 6.70 -15.05
C GLY A 152 -28.30 8.23 -15.13
N VAL A 153 -27.79 9.00 -14.15
CA VAL A 153 -28.02 10.46 -14.10
C VAL A 153 -26.78 11.23 -13.63
N ASP A 154 -26.26 12.07 -14.51
CA ASP A 154 -25.26 13.11 -14.19
C ASP A 154 -25.84 14.49 -14.52
N LYS A 155 -26.55 15.10 -13.56
CA LYS A 155 -27.22 16.39 -13.76
C LYS A 155 -26.27 17.56 -14.01
N ASP A 156 -25.10 17.51 -13.38
CA ASP A 156 -24.16 18.61 -13.33
C ASP A 156 -23.00 18.42 -14.33
N GLY A 157 -23.06 17.35 -15.16
CA GLY A 157 -22.03 17.05 -16.15
C GLY A 157 -20.64 16.82 -15.54
N LEU A 158 -20.60 16.22 -14.35
CA LEU A 158 -19.36 16.02 -13.59
C LEU A 158 -18.40 15.04 -14.28
N LEU A 159 -18.95 14.06 -14.99
CA LEU A 159 -18.17 13.07 -15.74
C LEU A 159 -17.84 13.50 -17.17
N GLY A 160 -18.44 14.60 -17.64
CA GLY A 160 -18.30 15.06 -19.02
C GLY A 160 -19.10 14.20 -20.00
N THR A 161 -18.60 14.09 -21.23
CA THR A 161 -19.28 13.36 -22.33
C THR A 161 -18.30 12.48 -23.08
N GLY A 162 -18.81 11.43 -23.73
CA GLY A 162 -18.01 10.53 -24.57
C GLY A 162 -17.49 9.30 -23.82
N THR A 163 -16.35 8.80 -24.27
CA THR A 163 -15.78 7.56 -23.76
C THR A 163 -14.84 7.83 -22.59
N LEU A 164 -15.10 7.14 -21.49
CA LEU A 164 -14.34 7.21 -20.26
C LEU A 164 -13.39 6.02 -20.15
N PHE A 165 -12.24 6.29 -19.58
CA PHE A 165 -11.36 5.29 -18.97
C PHE A 165 -11.59 5.34 -17.46
N ALA A 166 -12.11 4.26 -16.91
CA ALA A 166 -12.40 4.13 -15.49
C ALA A 166 -11.46 3.09 -14.85
N LEU A 167 -10.88 3.44 -13.72
CA LEU A 167 -10.17 2.53 -12.83
C LEU A 167 -11.00 2.33 -11.56
N PRO A 168 -11.80 1.26 -11.48
CA PRO A 168 -12.47 0.92 -10.25
C PRO A 168 -11.47 0.51 -9.17
N PHE A 169 -11.83 0.76 -7.92
CA PHE A 169 -11.05 0.31 -6.77
C PHE A 169 -11.97 -0.11 -5.63
N LYS A 170 -11.49 -1.06 -4.81
CA LYS A 170 -12.10 -1.37 -3.52
C LYS A 170 -11.60 -0.42 -2.47
N LEU A 171 -12.52 0.07 -1.64
CA LEU A 171 -12.24 0.98 -0.53
C LEU A 171 -12.78 0.39 0.78
N LYS A 172 -11.95 0.42 1.81
CA LYS A 172 -12.37 0.12 3.18
C LYS A 172 -11.85 1.20 4.12
N VAL A 173 -12.76 1.85 4.84
CA VAL A 173 -12.44 2.89 5.82
C VAL A 173 -12.57 2.32 7.24
N GLY A 174 -11.46 2.13 7.94
CA GLY A 174 -11.45 1.52 9.27
C GLY A 174 -12.12 0.15 9.27
N ASP A 175 -13.14 -0.02 10.13
CA ASP A 175 -13.91 -1.25 10.28
C ASP A 175 -15.19 -1.29 9.42
N SER A 176 -15.41 -0.26 8.56
CA SER A 176 -16.59 -0.21 7.68
C SER A 176 -16.54 -1.34 6.64
N PRO A 177 -17.71 -1.75 6.10
CA PRO A 177 -17.76 -2.68 4.97
C PRO A 177 -16.93 -2.17 3.78
N GLU A 178 -16.39 -3.09 2.99
CA GLU A 178 -15.71 -2.75 1.75
C GLU A 178 -16.70 -2.29 0.69
N THR A 179 -16.41 -1.17 0.03
CA THR A 179 -17.21 -0.53 -0.99
C THR A 179 -16.40 -0.40 -2.28
N THR A 180 -16.98 0.25 -3.30
CA THR A 180 -16.31 0.46 -4.59
C THR A 180 -16.31 1.94 -4.94
N GLY A 181 -15.15 2.44 -5.31
CA GLY A 181 -14.97 3.76 -5.93
C GLY A 181 -14.37 3.63 -7.32
N ALA A 182 -14.15 4.74 -8.00
CA ALA A 182 -13.49 4.77 -9.30
C ALA A 182 -12.67 6.06 -9.49
N LEU A 183 -11.55 5.95 -10.18
CA LEU A 183 -10.87 7.09 -10.81
C LEU A 183 -11.26 7.12 -12.28
N VAL A 184 -11.58 8.30 -12.81
CA VAL A 184 -12.12 8.43 -14.16
C VAL A 184 -11.41 9.56 -14.91
N VAL A 185 -11.03 9.30 -16.16
CA VAL A 185 -10.55 10.30 -17.13
C VAL A 185 -11.16 9.99 -18.49
N ASP A 186 -11.08 10.94 -19.43
CA ASP A 186 -11.38 10.63 -20.84
C ASP A 186 -10.32 9.66 -21.43
N GLN A 187 -10.75 8.83 -22.38
CA GLN A 187 -9.89 7.82 -22.99
C GLN A 187 -8.61 8.43 -23.60
N ALA A 188 -8.73 9.59 -24.25
CA ALA A 188 -7.58 10.25 -24.88
C ALA A 188 -6.50 10.66 -23.86
N THR A 189 -6.92 11.09 -22.66
CA THR A 189 -5.99 11.35 -21.55
C THR A 189 -5.31 10.07 -21.08
N ALA A 190 -6.05 8.98 -20.92
CA ALA A 190 -5.48 7.69 -20.55
C ALA A 190 -4.46 7.17 -21.60
N GLU A 191 -4.74 7.36 -22.89
CA GLU A 191 -3.81 7.03 -23.98
C GLU A 191 -2.53 7.88 -23.94
N GLN A 192 -2.64 9.17 -23.62
CA GLN A 192 -1.47 10.03 -23.42
C GLN A 192 -0.65 9.57 -22.20
N TRP A 193 -1.27 9.20 -21.10
CA TRP A 193 -0.59 8.65 -19.93
C TRP A 193 0.08 7.30 -20.24
N ASN A 194 -0.54 6.51 -21.11
CA ASN A 194 0.02 5.25 -21.62
C ASN A 194 1.17 5.45 -22.60
N LYS A 195 1.39 6.68 -23.09
CA LYS A 195 2.34 7.02 -24.18
C LYS A 195 2.04 6.27 -25.49
N GLY A 196 0.77 5.95 -25.72
CA GLY A 196 0.32 5.23 -26.90
C GLY A 196 -1.13 4.76 -26.78
N PRO A 197 -1.69 4.18 -27.87
CA PRO A 197 -3.07 3.70 -27.85
C PRO A 197 -3.29 2.62 -26.79
N LEU A 198 -4.50 2.54 -26.28
CA LEU A 198 -4.88 1.48 -25.35
C LEU A 198 -5.18 0.19 -26.14
N GLU A 199 -4.49 -0.89 -25.78
CA GLU A 199 -4.81 -2.21 -26.30
C GLU A 199 -5.98 -2.79 -25.49
N LEU A 200 -7.16 -2.70 -26.07
CA LEU A 200 -8.42 -3.13 -25.44
C LEU A 200 -8.81 -4.53 -25.92
N GLY A 201 -9.45 -5.28 -25.06
CA GLY A 201 -10.05 -6.59 -25.34
C GLY A 201 -11.42 -6.68 -24.69
N ASP A 202 -12.26 -7.59 -25.19
CA ASP A 202 -13.55 -7.87 -24.57
C ASP A 202 -13.33 -8.26 -23.10
N ALA A 203 -14.13 -7.68 -22.20
CA ALA A 203 -14.11 -8.07 -20.80
C ALA A 203 -14.40 -9.61 -20.72
N PRO A 204 -13.61 -10.38 -19.96
CA PRO A 204 -13.98 -11.75 -19.70
C PRO A 204 -15.39 -11.74 -19.08
N ALA A 205 -16.31 -12.46 -19.70
CA ALA A 205 -17.69 -12.56 -19.23
C ALA A 205 -17.66 -12.83 -17.73
N ALA A 206 -18.32 -11.97 -16.95
CA ALA A 206 -18.36 -12.06 -15.50
C ALA A 206 -18.78 -13.48 -15.14
N ALA A 207 -17.87 -14.25 -14.58
CA ALA A 207 -18.21 -15.55 -14.01
C ALA A 207 -19.30 -15.30 -12.96
N PRO A 208 -20.40 -16.07 -12.97
CA PRO A 208 -21.47 -15.90 -12.01
C PRO A 208 -20.87 -15.97 -10.61
N ALA A 209 -21.23 -15.01 -9.77
CA ALA A 209 -20.78 -14.92 -8.38
C ALA A 209 -20.97 -16.28 -7.71
N ALA A 210 -19.89 -17.02 -7.56
CA ALA A 210 -19.89 -18.23 -6.77
C ALA A 210 -20.20 -17.83 -5.33
N ALA A 211 -21.28 -18.41 -4.81
CA ALA A 211 -21.72 -18.29 -3.44
C ALA A 211 -20.51 -18.47 -2.50
N ALA A 212 -20.39 -17.55 -1.55
CA ALA A 212 -19.35 -17.59 -0.53
C ALA A 212 -19.36 -18.95 0.18
N PRO A 213 -18.24 -19.67 0.24
CA PRO A 213 -18.11 -20.76 1.19
C PRO A 213 -17.89 -20.17 2.59
N ALA A 214 -18.62 -20.75 3.52
CA ALA A 214 -18.58 -20.48 4.96
C ALA A 214 -17.14 -20.51 5.52
N ALA A 215 -16.95 -19.73 6.59
CA ALA A 215 -15.75 -19.62 7.37
C ALA A 215 -15.11 -21.00 7.66
N GLY A 216 -13.95 -21.23 7.06
CA GLY A 216 -13.06 -22.34 7.35
C GLY A 216 -11.68 -21.78 7.66
N ALA A 217 -11.07 -22.33 8.68
CA ALA A 217 -9.82 -22.02 9.35
C ALA A 217 -8.66 -21.50 8.46
N PRO A 218 -7.64 -20.85 9.04
CA PRO A 218 -6.58 -20.15 8.34
C PRO A 218 -5.73 -21.13 7.53
N ALA A 219 -5.82 -21.07 6.20
CA ALA A 219 -4.92 -21.78 5.31
C ALA A 219 -3.56 -21.08 5.32
N THR A 220 -2.66 -21.65 6.06
CA THR A 220 -1.23 -21.35 6.03
C THR A 220 -0.63 -21.60 4.64
N GLY A 221 -0.07 -20.54 4.04
CA GLY A 221 1.17 -20.62 3.28
C GLY A 221 1.27 -21.57 2.09
N ARG A 222 0.56 -21.34 0.98
CA ARG A 222 0.88 -22.05 -0.27
C ARG A 222 0.87 -21.22 -1.56
N ALA A 223 0.44 -19.95 -1.50
CA ALA A 223 0.47 -19.05 -2.67
C ALA A 223 1.68 -18.09 -2.71
N GLU A 224 2.53 -18.09 -1.68
CA GLU A 224 3.69 -17.19 -1.57
C GLU A 224 5.01 -17.80 -2.07
N ASP A 225 5.00 -19.05 -2.54
CA ASP A 225 6.24 -19.83 -2.81
C ASP A 225 6.59 -19.96 -4.30
N GLU A 226 5.70 -19.56 -5.21
CA GLU A 226 6.00 -19.62 -6.63
C GLU A 226 7.09 -18.63 -7.02
N GLY A 227 8.26 -19.14 -7.35
CA GLY A 227 9.44 -18.38 -7.82
C GLY A 227 10.61 -18.29 -6.83
N LEU A 228 10.47 -18.80 -5.60
CA LEU A 228 11.61 -18.86 -4.67
C LEU A 228 12.56 -20.03 -4.96
N GLU A 229 12.04 -21.13 -5.50
CA GLU A 229 12.83 -22.33 -5.76
C GLU A 229 13.92 -22.14 -6.82
N SER A 230 13.76 -21.16 -7.71
CA SER A 230 14.73 -20.84 -8.76
C SER A 230 15.92 -19.99 -8.28
N ILE A 231 15.90 -19.47 -7.04
CA ILE A 231 17.00 -18.65 -6.51
C ILE A 231 17.93 -19.54 -5.68
N PRO A 232 19.23 -19.67 -6.03
CA PRO A 232 20.16 -20.44 -5.23
C PRO A 232 20.27 -19.84 -3.82
N ALA A 233 20.08 -20.67 -2.79
CA ALA A 233 20.18 -20.26 -1.40
C ALA A 233 21.66 -20.14 -1.01
N ALA A 234 22.07 -18.97 -0.56
CA ALA A 234 23.38 -18.81 0.05
C ALA A 234 23.38 -19.40 1.49
N PRO A 235 24.55 -19.83 2.00
CA PRO A 235 24.67 -20.31 3.38
C PRO A 235 24.26 -19.22 4.37
N ILE A 236 23.54 -19.58 5.43
CA ILE A 236 23.01 -18.65 6.42
C ILE A 236 24.15 -17.99 7.19
N ARG A 237 24.17 -16.68 7.20
CA ARG A 237 25.20 -15.82 7.83
C ARG A 237 24.65 -14.95 8.95
N GLY A 238 23.32 -14.89 9.11
CA GLY A 238 22.67 -14.10 10.14
C GLY A 238 21.16 -14.14 10.03
N THR A 239 20.48 -13.45 10.94
CA THR A 239 19.02 -13.33 10.99
C THR A 239 18.62 -11.89 10.72
N LEU A 240 17.55 -11.70 9.92
CA LEU A 240 16.94 -10.41 9.66
C LEU A 240 15.50 -10.40 10.18
N ALA A 241 15.24 -9.58 11.20
CA ALA A 241 13.92 -9.30 11.72
C ALA A 241 13.25 -8.20 10.86
N ALA A 242 12.16 -8.54 10.18
CA ALA A 242 11.47 -7.63 9.27
C ALA A 242 10.16 -7.14 9.85
N PHE A 243 10.08 -5.83 10.11
CA PHE A 243 8.89 -5.11 10.52
C PHE A 243 8.32 -4.37 9.30
N VAL A 244 7.74 -5.12 8.38
CA VAL A 244 7.33 -4.65 7.06
C VAL A 244 5.82 -4.74 6.92
N MET A 245 5.20 -3.61 6.55
CA MET A 245 3.77 -3.53 6.30
C MET A 245 3.42 -3.78 4.83
N HIS A 246 4.30 -3.37 3.91
CA HIS A 246 4.05 -3.45 2.47
C HIS A 246 4.37 -4.85 1.92
N PRO A 247 3.41 -5.54 1.27
CA PRO A 247 3.61 -6.93 0.82
C PRO A 247 4.69 -7.07 -0.27
N ASP A 248 4.83 -6.08 -1.15
CA ASP A 248 5.85 -6.12 -2.21
C ASP A 248 7.27 -5.97 -1.64
N VAL A 249 7.42 -5.13 -0.61
CA VAL A 249 8.67 -5.02 0.14
C VAL A 249 9.02 -6.35 0.77
N PHE A 250 8.04 -7.03 1.36
CA PHE A 250 8.29 -8.34 1.98
C PHE A 250 8.68 -9.40 0.94
N ARG A 251 8.00 -9.43 -0.23
CA ARG A 251 8.37 -10.36 -1.32
C ARG A 251 9.78 -10.12 -1.84
N MET A 252 10.16 -8.86 -2.08
CA MET A 252 11.50 -8.48 -2.49
C MET A 252 12.54 -8.85 -1.42
N LEU A 253 12.24 -8.57 -0.15
CA LEU A 253 13.10 -8.87 0.98
C LEU A 253 13.37 -10.38 1.14
N ARG A 254 12.33 -11.22 0.95
CA ARG A 254 12.44 -12.68 1.02
C ARG A 254 13.44 -13.23 -0.03
N ARG A 255 13.38 -12.71 -1.26
CA ARG A 255 14.30 -13.08 -2.33
C ARG A 255 15.73 -12.60 -2.06
N SER A 256 15.86 -11.35 -1.62
CA SER A 256 17.16 -10.76 -1.28
C SER A 256 17.83 -11.50 -0.13
N CYS A 257 17.10 -11.82 0.94
CA CYS A 257 17.61 -12.57 2.08
C CYS A 257 18.12 -13.96 1.67
N ARG A 258 17.34 -14.68 0.84
CA ARG A 258 17.76 -16.01 0.32
C ARG A 258 19.05 -15.93 -0.47
N ARG A 259 19.23 -14.90 -1.29
CA ARG A 259 20.44 -14.67 -2.12
C ARG A 259 21.66 -14.31 -1.28
N VAL A 260 21.46 -13.56 -0.19
CA VAL A 260 22.54 -13.03 0.65
C VAL A 260 22.90 -13.98 1.81
N GLY A 261 22.05 -14.96 2.12
CA GLY A 261 22.24 -15.89 3.25
C GLY A 261 21.77 -15.30 4.58
N LEU A 262 20.63 -14.61 4.58
CA LEU A 262 19.96 -14.15 5.80
C LEU A 262 18.68 -14.95 6.04
N GLU A 263 18.52 -15.45 7.28
CA GLU A 263 17.25 -16.02 7.72
C GLU A 263 16.25 -14.89 7.98
N LEU A 264 15.14 -14.87 7.25
CA LEU A 264 14.12 -13.83 7.37
C LEU A 264 13.08 -14.20 8.42
N ARG A 265 12.93 -13.38 9.46
CA ARG A 265 11.86 -13.46 10.46
C ARG A 265 10.87 -12.32 10.25
N ARG A 266 9.62 -12.64 9.94
CA ARG A 266 8.56 -11.66 9.78
C ARG A 266 7.90 -11.38 11.11
N HIS A 267 7.81 -10.11 11.46
CA HIS A 267 7.03 -9.63 12.60
C HIS A 267 5.63 -9.16 12.18
N GLY A 268 4.67 -9.27 13.10
CA GLY A 268 3.27 -8.93 12.85
C GLY A 268 3.04 -7.45 12.54
N ARG A 269 1.95 -7.15 11.86
CA ARG A 269 1.53 -5.76 11.64
C ARG A 269 1.21 -5.11 12.99
N GLY A 270 1.86 -3.99 13.29
CA GLY A 270 1.68 -3.27 14.56
C GLY A 270 2.58 -3.75 15.70
N GLU A 271 3.34 -4.81 15.50
CA GLU A 271 4.36 -5.23 16.47
C GLU A 271 5.49 -4.20 16.54
N ILE A 272 5.82 -3.80 17.77
CA ILE A 272 6.88 -2.82 18.03
C ILE A 272 8.18 -3.59 18.27
N PRO A 273 9.29 -3.23 17.59
CA PRO A 273 10.58 -3.87 17.83
C PRO A 273 10.99 -3.79 19.31
N ASN A 274 11.30 -4.94 19.90
CA ASN A 274 11.92 -4.97 21.23
C ASN A 274 13.44 -4.92 21.07
N PRO A 275 14.12 -3.83 21.43
CA PRO A 275 15.56 -3.67 21.22
C PRO A 275 16.40 -4.78 21.89
N ALA A 276 15.92 -5.31 23.02
CA ALA A 276 16.64 -6.37 23.75
C ALA A 276 16.57 -7.73 23.05
N ALA A 277 15.53 -7.98 22.26
CA ALA A 277 15.33 -9.24 21.54
C ALA A 277 16.18 -9.35 20.25
N HIS A 278 16.63 -8.20 19.71
CA HIS A 278 17.30 -8.14 18.41
C HIS A 278 18.80 -7.82 18.51
N LYS A 279 19.44 -8.14 19.62
CA LYS A 279 20.89 -7.97 19.77
C LYS A 279 21.64 -8.81 18.75
N ASN A 280 22.59 -8.20 18.04
CA ASN A 280 23.41 -8.81 16.99
C ASN A 280 22.62 -9.33 15.76
N GLU A 281 21.36 -8.92 15.59
CA GLU A 281 20.55 -9.22 14.41
C GLU A 281 20.50 -8.03 13.46
N PHE A 282 20.05 -8.30 12.24
CA PHE A 282 19.64 -7.26 11.32
C PHE A 282 18.17 -6.94 11.57
N VAL A 283 17.82 -5.67 11.61
CA VAL A 283 16.43 -5.20 11.72
C VAL A 283 16.11 -4.36 10.50
N LEU A 284 15.07 -4.72 9.77
CA LEU A 284 14.57 -3.89 8.68
C LEU A 284 13.19 -3.32 9.05
N LEU A 285 13.10 -2.00 8.97
CA LEU A 285 11.87 -1.25 9.17
C LEU A 285 11.49 -0.60 7.84
N ASP A 286 10.31 -0.92 7.30
CA ASP A 286 9.75 -0.09 6.24
C ASP A 286 9.14 1.15 6.88
N VAL A 287 9.30 2.30 6.27
CA VAL A 287 8.77 3.57 6.78
C VAL A 287 7.79 4.14 5.76
N PRO A 288 6.50 3.76 5.84
CA PRO A 288 5.47 4.35 5.00
C PRO A 288 5.20 5.81 5.38
N PRO A 289 4.59 6.60 4.48
CA PRO A 289 4.14 7.95 4.80
C PRO A 289 3.25 7.96 6.04
N GLY A 290 3.46 8.94 6.94
CA GLY A 290 2.70 9.07 8.18
C GLY A 290 3.14 8.17 9.35
N GLU A 291 4.08 7.24 9.13
CA GLU A 291 4.62 6.34 10.17
C GLU A 291 6.00 6.80 10.71
N ASP A 292 6.15 8.10 10.96
CA ASP A 292 7.42 8.69 11.41
C ASP A 292 7.91 8.17 12.77
N ARG A 293 7.00 7.57 13.58
CA ARG A 293 7.37 6.84 14.80
C ARG A 293 8.39 5.72 14.57
N ARG A 294 8.52 5.22 13.34
CA ARG A 294 9.50 4.18 12.99
C ARG A 294 10.94 4.70 13.00
N PHE A 295 11.15 5.98 12.80
CA PHE A 295 12.46 6.62 13.03
C PHE A 295 12.82 6.60 14.53
N ASP A 296 11.85 6.78 15.41
CA ASP A 296 12.08 6.66 16.87
C ASP A 296 12.35 5.21 17.28
N TRP A 297 11.70 4.22 16.64
CA TRP A 297 12.06 2.81 16.87
C TRP A 297 13.50 2.51 16.48
N CYS A 298 13.94 2.99 15.31
CA CYS A 298 15.33 2.88 14.89
C CYS A 298 16.28 3.49 15.92
N ARG A 299 16.02 4.72 16.37
CA ARG A 299 16.83 5.41 17.38
C ARG A 299 16.92 4.61 18.67
N ARG A 300 15.80 4.12 19.21
CA ARG A 300 15.76 3.29 20.43
C ARG A 300 16.54 2.00 20.28
N ILE A 301 16.44 1.31 19.13
CA ILE A 301 17.23 0.10 18.88
C ILE A 301 18.72 0.44 18.90
N LYS A 302 19.14 1.51 18.24
CA LYS A 302 20.54 1.94 18.19
C LYS A 302 21.07 2.43 19.55
N GLU A 303 20.26 3.07 20.36
CA GLU A 303 20.61 3.48 21.73
C GLU A 303 20.82 2.29 22.66
N MET A 304 20.07 1.20 22.46
CA MET A 304 20.16 0.00 23.27
C MET A 304 21.21 -0.99 22.80
N SER A 305 21.56 -0.99 21.51
CA SER A 305 22.51 -1.93 20.93
C SER A 305 23.17 -1.40 19.66
N ASP A 306 24.40 -0.98 19.78
CA ASP A 306 25.22 -0.56 18.64
C ASP A 306 25.54 -1.71 17.67
N SER A 307 25.53 -2.96 18.18
CA SER A 307 25.78 -4.16 17.38
C SER A 307 24.63 -4.55 16.46
N THR A 308 23.40 -4.14 16.77
CA THR A 308 22.23 -4.37 15.92
C THR A 308 22.31 -3.47 14.67
N LYS A 309 22.22 -4.11 13.49
CA LYS A 309 22.24 -3.39 12.21
C LYS A 309 20.83 -3.06 11.77
N VAL A 310 20.51 -1.75 11.70
CA VAL A 310 19.18 -1.27 11.34
C VAL A 310 19.16 -0.72 9.92
N VAL A 311 18.28 -1.28 9.10
CA VAL A 311 18.00 -0.82 7.73
C VAL A 311 16.65 -0.12 7.70
N LEU A 312 16.61 1.11 7.27
CA LEU A 312 15.37 1.84 7.00
C LEU A 312 15.05 1.82 5.51
N LEU A 313 13.88 1.33 5.18
CA LEU A 313 13.35 1.37 3.83
C LEU A 313 12.23 2.43 3.78
N ILE A 314 12.54 3.60 3.25
CA ILE A 314 11.60 4.73 3.20
C ILE A 314 10.71 4.58 1.98
N LEU A 315 9.42 4.35 2.19
CA LEU A 315 8.43 4.39 1.13
C LEU A 315 8.17 5.85 0.77
N HIS A 316 8.33 6.19 -0.50
CA HIS A 316 8.26 7.58 -1.00
C HIS A 316 9.23 8.53 -0.27
N PRO A 317 10.54 8.43 -0.55
CA PRO A 317 11.55 9.23 0.12
C PRO A 317 11.39 10.71 -0.20
N SER A 318 11.28 11.56 0.83
CA SER A 318 11.38 13.00 0.75
C SER A 318 12.66 13.49 1.44
N ARG A 319 13.12 14.71 1.12
CA ARG A 319 14.32 15.28 1.74
C ARG A 319 14.21 15.29 3.28
N GLN A 320 13.06 15.66 3.81
CA GLN A 320 12.81 15.69 5.25
C GLN A 320 12.92 14.29 5.87
N ARG A 321 12.28 13.27 5.27
CA ARG A 321 12.28 11.89 5.78
C ARG A 321 13.66 11.25 5.70
N VAL A 322 14.42 11.52 4.64
CA VAL A 322 15.81 11.08 4.54
C VAL A 322 16.67 11.71 5.63
N THR A 323 16.46 13.01 5.92
CA THR A 323 17.15 13.68 7.04
C THR A 323 16.78 13.05 8.38
N GLN A 324 15.51 12.75 8.63
CA GLN A 324 15.08 12.06 9.86
C GLN A 324 15.70 10.66 9.99
N ALA A 325 15.80 9.92 8.88
CA ALA A 325 16.46 8.63 8.87
C ALA A 325 17.94 8.71 9.24
N PHE A 326 18.66 9.72 8.76
CA PHE A 326 20.03 9.97 9.19
C PHE A 326 20.11 10.29 10.68
N LEU A 327 19.23 11.13 11.20
CA LEU A 327 19.18 11.49 12.61
C LEU A 327 18.80 10.31 13.52
N SER A 328 18.14 9.27 12.98
CA SER A 328 17.82 8.05 13.73
C SER A 328 18.99 7.06 13.84
N LYS A 329 20.17 7.39 13.28
CA LYS A 329 21.38 6.56 13.29
C LYS A 329 21.25 5.20 12.63
N ALA A 330 20.41 5.08 11.60
CA ALA A 330 20.30 3.85 10.82
C ALA A 330 21.61 3.48 10.14
N ASP A 331 21.97 2.20 10.12
CA ASP A 331 23.20 1.70 9.46
C ASP A 331 23.05 1.73 7.93
N ALA A 332 21.81 1.64 7.43
CA ALA A 332 21.52 1.82 6.01
C ALA A 332 20.16 2.47 5.81
N ILE A 333 20.09 3.32 4.80
CA ILE A 333 18.86 4.02 4.37
C ILE A 333 18.68 3.73 2.89
N MET A 334 17.48 3.31 2.52
CA MET A 334 17.10 3.05 1.13
C MET A 334 15.72 3.66 0.85
N GLY A 335 15.52 4.15 -0.37
CA GLY A 335 14.21 4.56 -0.86
C GLY A 335 13.49 3.40 -1.52
N PHE A 336 12.18 3.30 -1.36
CA PHE A 336 11.33 2.38 -2.13
C PHE A 336 10.40 3.21 -3.04
N PRO A 337 10.21 2.81 -4.33
CA PRO A 337 10.66 1.55 -4.94
C PRO A 337 12.17 1.50 -5.19
N CYS A 338 12.78 0.34 -4.92
CA CYS A 338 14.18 0.05 -5.20
C CYS A 338 14.30 -1.30 -5.91
N ASP A 339 15.46 -1.54 -6.52
CA ASP A 339 15.74 -2.78 -7.21
C ASP A 339 16.15 -3.88 -6.21
N GLU A 340 15.75 -5.13 -6.46
CA GLU A 340 16.14 -6.28 -5.65
C GLU A 340 17.67 -6.44 -5.54
N GLN A 341 18.39 -6.08 -6.63
CA GLN A 341 19.84 -6.10 -6.62
C GLN A 341 20.44 -5.06 -5.66
N GLN A 342 19.89 -3.84 -5.66
CA GLN A 342 20.31 -2.76 -4.76
C GLN A 342 20.12 -3.17 -3.28
N LEU A 343 18.97 -3.76 -2.97
CA LEU A 343 18.71 -4.26 -1.61
C LEU A 343 19.69 -5.37 -1.24
N SER A 344 19.90 -6.34 -2.11
CA SER A 344 20.85 -7.45 -1.89
C SER A 344 22.28 -6.95 -1.68
N GLN A 345 22.74 -6.00 -2.50
CA GLN A 345 24.07 -5.37 -2.35
C GLN A 345 24.20 -4.64 -1.02
N LYS A 346 23.16 -3.91 -0.61
CA LYS A 346 23.16 -3.18 0.66
C LYS A 346 23.21 -4.13 1.86
N LEU A 347 22.41 -5.20 1.84
CA LEU A 347 22.44 -6.22 2.87
C LEU A 347 23.80 -6.93 2.91
N THR A 348 24.39 -7.24 1.75
CA THR A 348 25.74 -7.82 1.67
C THR A 348 26.80 -6.90 2.26
N SER A 349 26.73 -5.59 1.97
CA SER A 349 27.69 -4.61 2.52
C SER A 349 27.59 -4.50 4.05
N LEU A 350 26.42 -4.67 4.63
CA LEU A 350 26.19 -4.65 6.06
C LEU A 350 26.62 -5.95 6.75
N LEU A 351 26.55 -7.08 6.04
CA LEU A 351 27.06 -8.37 6.53
C LEU A 351 28.58 -8.37 6.68
N GLY A 352 29.29 -7.61 5.84
CA GLY A 352 30.76 -7.59 5.85
C GLY A 352 31.36 -9.00 5.75
N ASN A 353 32.42 -9.27 6.52
CA ASN A 353 33.08 -10.57 6.64
C ASN A 353 32.49 -11.44 7.77
N ALA A 354 31.19 -11.34 8.07
CA ALA A 354 30.58 -12.17 9.11
C ALA A 354 30.80 -13.67 8.82
N PRO A 355 31.25 -14.46 9.81
CA PRO A 355 31.48 -15.89 9.63
C PRO A 355 30.13 -16.60 9.31
N VAL A 356 30.22 -17.65 8.48
CA VAL A 356 29.05 -18.50 8.18
C VAL A 356 28.64 -19.21 9.48
N VAL A 357 27.40 -18.96 9.92
CA VAL A 357 26.81 -19.68 11.06
C VAL A 357 26.41 -21.07 10.55
N SER A 358 27.14 -22.11 10.92
CA SER A 358 26.70 -23.47 10.69
C SER A 358 25.41 -23.71 11.48
N PRO A 359 24.35 -24.29 10.88
CA PRO A 359 23.15 -24.65 11.63
C PRO A 359 23.58 -25.61 12.75
N ALA A 360 23.22 -25.28 14.00
CA ALA A 360 23.42 -26.18 15.12
C ALA A 360 22.74 -27.51 14.79
N ALA A 361 23.51 -28.61 14.79
CA ALA A 361 22.96 -29.93 14.59
C ALA A 361 21.85 -30.17 15.62
N PRO A 362 20.70 -30.78 15.23
CA PRO A 362 19.64 -31.08 16.17
C PRO A 362 20.22 -31.97 17.29
N ALA A 363 20.03 -31.53 18.52
CA ALA A 363 20.47 -32.32 19.70
C ALA A 363 19.85 -33.72 19.62
N ALA A 364 20.70 -34.73 19.60
CA ALA A 364 20.25 -36.12 19.59
C ALA A 364 19.44 -36.40 20.87
N PRO A 365 18.25 -37.03 20.76
CA PRO A 365 17.48 -37.40 21.93
C PRO A 365 18.15 -38.59 22.66
N GLY A 366 18.56 -38.40 23.91
CA GLY A 366 18.86 -39.50 24.81
C GLY A 366 20.31 -39.63 25.25
N ALA A 367 20.78 -38.74 26.09
CA ALA A 367 21.85 -39.11 27.04
C ALA A 367 21.28 -39.01 28.47
N PRO A 368 21.40 -40.06 29.32
CA PRO A 368 20.92 -39.98 30.68
C PRO A 368 21.75 -38.98 31.51
N PRO A 369 21.18 -38.38 32.56
CA PRO A 369 21.88 -37.39 33.38
C PRO A 369 23.08 -38.03 34.10
N ALA A 370 24.22 -37.36 33.99
CA ALA A 370 25.42 -37.74 34.73
C ALA A 370 25.17 -37.59 36.24
N THR A 371 25.40 -38.64 36.99
CA THR A 371 25.43 -38.68 38.46
C THR A 371 26.51 -37.73 38.99
N PRO A 372 26.22 -36.94 40.03
CA PRO A 372 27.21 -36.08 40.65
C PRO A 372 28.26 -36.94 41.42
N PRO A 373 29.53 -36.53 41.47
CA PRO A 373 30.55 -37.25 42.22
C PRO A 373 30.25 -37.17 43.73
N VAL A 374 30.35 -38.32 44.37
CA VAL A 374 30.28 -38.48 45.84
C VAL A 374 31.53 -37.82 46.43
N GLY A 375 31.32 -36.81 47.28
CA GLY A 375 32.39 -36.16 48.02
C GLY A 375 32.91 -37.06 49.12
N ASP A 376 34.22 -37.27 49.15
CA ASP A 376 34.93 -37.88 50.26
C ASP A 376 34.85 -37.01 51.53
N ALA A 377 34.43 -37.64 52.62
CA ALA A 377 34.47 -37.05 53.94
C ALA A 377 35.92 -37.24 54.53
N PRO A 378 36.47 -36.26 55.26
CA PRO A 378 37.77 -36.42 55.95
C PRO A 378 37.64 -37.31 57.19
N PRO A 379 38.65 -38.06 57.54
CA PRO A 379 38.69 -38.87 58.72
C PRO A 379 38.87 -38.03 59.98
N ALA A 380 38.44 -38.60 61.13
CA ALA A 380 38.36 -38.05 62.48
C ALA A 380 39.71 -37.58 63.06
#